data_b0606db0ddf4f64462e802bf2dac957a
#
_entry.id   b0606db0ddf4f64462e802bf2dac957a
#
_cell.length_a   1.000
_cell.length_b   1.000
_cell.length_c   1.000
_cell.angle_alpha   90.00
_cell.angle_beta   90.00
_cell.angle_gamma   90.00
#
_symmetry.space_group_name_H-M   'P 1'
#
loop_
_entity.id
_entity.type
_entity.pdbx_description
1 polymer ?
#
loop_
_entity_poly.entity_id
_entity_poly.type
_entity_poly.pdbx_seq_one_letter_code
_entity_poly.pdbx_strand_id
1 'polypeptide(L)'
;EYLQHLEAVLSVLQQHQFFANHSKCSFGQSQIQYLGHMILEEGVAVDPIKVQYMLQWPQPKTISGLRGFLGLTGYYRRFIRDYGKKAKPLTDLLKKGNFSWPEAATTAFETLKLAMTTTPVLALPDFNQPFIIECDASGTWIGAVLSQNKHPIAFFSK
;
A
#
# COMPACT_ATOMS: atom_id res chain seq x y z
N GLU A 1 -19.91 15.34 17.14
CA GLU A 1 -19.51 15.35 15.73
C GLU A 1 -19.66 13.96 15.10
N TYR A 2 -18.97 12.88 15.60
CA TYR A 2 -19.07 11.53 15.02
C TYR A 2 -20.53 11.01 14.93
N LEU A 3 -21.32 11.12 16.03
CA LEU A 3 -22.71 10.67 16.05
C LEU A 3 -23.58 11.46 15.07
N GLN A 4 -23.35 12.75 14.91
CA GLN A 4 -24.07 13.59 13.94
C GLN A 4 -23.78 13.16 12.50
N HIS A 5 -22.50 12.88 12.18
CA HIS A 5 -22.13 12.36 10.87
C HIS A 5 -22.74 10.97 10.62
N LEU A 6 -22.72 10.09 11.62
CA LEU A 6 -23.32 8.76 11.51
C LEU A 6 -24.83 8.84 11.28
N GLU A 7 -25.53 9.70 12.03
CA GLU A 7 -26.97 9.93 11.85
C GLU A 7 -27.28 10.45 10.45
N ALA A 8 -26.50 11.42 9.95
CA ALA A 8 -26.68 11.95 8.61
C ALA A 8 -26.49 10.87 7.54
N VAL A 9 -25.44 10.03 7.65
CA VAL A 9 -25.21 8.94 6.70
C VAL A 9 -26.33 7.91 6.75
N LEU A 10 -26.74 7.47 7.93
CA LEU A 10 -27.81 6.48 8.06
C LEU A 10 -29.16 7.01 7.55
N SER A 11 -29.44 8.31 7.76
CA SER A 11 -30.65 8.97 7.24
C SER A 11 -30.67 8.99 5.72
N VAL A 12 -29.53 9.31 5.07
CA VAL A 12 -29.41 9.29 3.60
C VAL A 12 -29.58 7.86 3.07
N LEU A 13 -28.98 6.86 3.71
CA LEU A 13 -29.14 5.46 3.32
C LEU A 13 -30.63 5.04 3.40
N GLN A 14 -31.31 5.39 4.49
CA GLN A 14 -32.75 5.11 4.68
C GLN A 14 -33.60 5.81 3.61
N GLN A 15 -33.33 7.08 3.33
CA GLN A 15 -34.04 7.85 2.31
C GLN A 15 -33.96 7.21 0.92
N HIS A 16 -32.79 6.63 0.60
CA HIS A 16 -32.56 5.94 -0.67
C HIS A 16 -32.83 4.45 -0.63
N GLN A 17 -33.48 3.95 0.42
CA GLN A 17 -33.84 2.53 0.59
C GLN A 17 -32.66 1.55 0.60
N PHE A 18 -31.47 1.99 1.03
CA PHE A 18 -30.32 1.12 1.28
C PHE A 18 -30.40 0.56 2.70
N PHE A 19 -30.06 -0.72 2.83
CA PHE A 19 -30.04 -1.41 4.11
C PHE A 19 -28.62 -1.69 4.55
N ALA A 20 -28.25 -1.24 5.76
CA ALA A 20 -26.98 -1.60 6.39
C ALA A 20 -27.13 -2.92 7.14
N ASN A 21 -26.24 -3.88 6.89
CA ASN A 21 -26.21 -5.12 7.66
C ASN A 21 -25.44 -4.86 8.96
N HIS A 22 -26.17 -4.80 10.08
CA HIS A 22 -25.60 -4.50 11.40
C HIS A 22 -24.43 -5.42 11.79
N SER A 23 -24.50 -6.72 11.46
CA SER A 23 -23.41 -7.67 11.77
C SER A 23 -22.11 -7.43 10.99
N LYS A 24 -22.18 -6.63 9.92
CA LYS A 24 -21.01 -6.23 9.08
C LYS A 24 -20.58 -4.79 9.34
N CYS A 25 -21.26 -4.07 10.23
CA CYS A 25 -20.93 -2.70 10.59
C CYS A 25 -20.05 -2.67 11.83
N SER A 26 -19.06 -1.79 11.81
CA SER A 26 -18.22 -1.49 12.98
C SER A 26 -18.27 0.01 13.24
N PHE A 27 -18.71 0.40 14.44
CA PHE A 27 -18.89 1.78 14.82
C PHE A 27 -18.00 2.13 16.00
N GLY A 28 -17.44 3.36 16.02
CA GLY A 28 -16.68 3.90 17.14
C GLY A 28 -15.40 3.11 17.45
N GLN A 29 -14.81 2.44 16.48
CA GLN A 29 -13.57 1.68 16.65
C GLN A 29 -12.36 2.61 16.57
N SER A 30 -11.33 2.37 17.41
CA SER A 30 -10.04 3.07 17.37
C SER A 30 -9.21 2.70 16.14
N GLN A 31 -9.50 1.55 15.56
CA GLN A 31 -8.87 1.07 14.31
C GLN A 31 -9.89 0.27 13.49
N ILE A 32 -9.77 0.36 12.17
CA ILE A 32 -10.67 -0.35 11.26
C ILE A 32 -9.88 -0.90 10.07
N GLN A 33 -10.18 -2.15 9.70
CA GLN A 33 -9.67 -2.73 8.46
C GLN A 33 -10.55 -2.27 7.28
N TYR A 34 -9.93 -1.65 6.28
CA TYR A 34 -10.63 -1.16 5.10
C TYR A 34 -9.79 -1.37 3.84
N LEU A 35 -10.32 -2.12 2.87
CA LEU A 35 -9.69 -2.38 1.56
C LEU A 35 -8.23 -2.85 1.66
N GLY A 36 -7.91 -3.72 2.63
CA GLY A 36 -6.56 -4.25 2.84
C GLY A 36 -5.60 -3.28 3.55
N HIS A 37 -6.11 -2.23 4.15
CA HIS A 37 -5.37 -1.30 4.99
C HIS A 37 -5.95 -1.31 6.41
N MET A 38 -5.11 -0.94 7.38
CA MET A 38 -5.54 -0.57 8.72
C MET A 38 -5.62 0.95 8.79
N ILE A 39 -6.81 1.46 9.06
CA ILE A 39 -7.02 2.88 9.38
C ILE A 39 -6.88 3.02 10.88
N LEU A 40 -5.95 3.85 11.31
CA LEU A 40 -5.56 4.10 12.68
C LEU A 40 -5.78 5.59 12.99
N GLU A 41 -5.72 5.97 14.25
CA GLU A 41 -5.78 7.38 14.65
C GLU A 41 -4.60 8.17 14.06
N GLU A 42 -3.40 7.58 14.06
CA GLU A 42 -2.17 8.19 13.53
C GLU A 42 -2.05 8.12 12.01
N GLY A 43 -2.93 7.38 11.30
CA GLY A 43 -2.88 7.30 9.85
C GLY A 43 -3.29 5.97 9.25
N VAL A 44 -2.62 5.57 8.16
CA VAL A 44 -2.93 4.36 7.39
C VAL A 44 -1.73 3.42 7.36
N ALA A 45 -1.94 2.17 7.73
CA ALA A 45 -0.94 1.10 7.66
C ALA A 45 -1.36 -0.01 6.69
N VAL A 46 -0.41 -0.85 6.32
CA VAL A 46 -0.70 -2.09 5.58
C VAL A 46 -1.34 -3.10 6.53
N ASP A 47 -2.36 -3.82 6.06
CA ASP A 47 -2.98 -4.90 6.82
C ASP A 47 -1.95 -5.99 7.18
N PRO A 48 -1.74 -6.32 8.47
CA PRO A 48 -0.78 -7.33 8.90
C PRO A 48 -1.01 -8.71 8.27
N ILE A 49 -2.26 -9.08 8.01
CA ILE A 49 -2.60 -10.34 7.35
C ILE A 49 -2.05 -10.35 5.92
N LYS A 50 -2.12 -9.23 5.20
CA LYS A 50 -1.56 -9.10 3.86
C LYS A 50 -0.03 -9.15 3.88
N VAL A 51 0.60 -8.56 4.88
CA VAL A 51 2.06 -8.67 5.09
C VAL A 51 2.46 -10.13 5.28
N GLN A 52 1.75 -10.89 6.13
CA GLN A 52 2.02 -12.31 6.34
C GLN A 52 1.90 -13.13 5.05
N TYR A 53 0.83 -12.90 4.26
CA TYR A 53 0.68 -13.57 2.95
C TYR A 53 1.85 -13.27 2.01
N MET A 54 2.33 -12.03 1.98
CA MET A 54 3.48 -11.67 1.14
C MET A 54 4.78 -12.31 1.62
N LEU A 55 5.01 -12.40 2.93
CA LEU A 55 6.18 -13.08 3.50
C LEU A 55 6.21 -14.58 3.17
N GLN A 56 5.03 -15.22 3.18
CA GLN A 56 4.89 -16.64 2.85
C GLN A 56 4.78 -16.91 1.35
N TRP A 57 4.77 -15.87 0.50
CA TRP A 57 4.65 -16.05 -0.94
C TRP A 57 5.80 -16.87 -1.49
N PRO A 58 5.51 -17.99 -2.18
CA PRO A 58 6.56 -18.83 -2.74
C PRO A 58 7.23 -18.12 -3.91
N GLN A 59 8.50 -18.47 -4.17
CA GLN A 59 9.20 -17.96 -5.34
C GLN A 59 8.40 -18.28 -6.62
N PRO A 60 8.05 -17.28 -7.44
CA PRO A 60 7.29 -17.51 -8.66
C PRO A 60 8.04 -18.38 -9.66
N LYS A 61 7.38 -19.42 -10.17
CA LYS A 61 7.91 -20.30 -11.21
C LYS A 61 7.43 -19.96 -12.62
N THR A 62 6.52 -18.98 -12.72
CA THR A 62 5.91 -18.54 -13.97
C THR A 62 5.75 -17.03 -14.01
N ILE A 63 5.65 -16.47 -15.21
CA ILE A 63 5.34 -15.03 -15.43
C ILE A 63 4.00 -14.65 -14.75
N SER A 64 3.01 -15.51 -14.79
CA SER A 64 1.71 -15.27 -14.14
C SER A 64 1.86 -15.17 -12.63
N GLY A 65 2.60 -16.09 -12.00
CA GLY A 65 2.89 -16.04 -10.56
C GLY A 65 3.67 -14.78 -10.17
N LEU A 66 4.64 -14.37 -11.01
CA LEU A 66 5.40 -13.12 -10.80
C LEU A 66 4.49 -11.89 -10.93
N ARG A 67 3.59 -11.85 -11.91
CA ARG A 67 2.60 -10.77 -12.04
C ARG A 67 1.69 -10.67 -10.81
N GLY A 68 1.26 -11.81 -10.27
CA GLY A 68 0.47 -11.85 -9.03
C GLY A 68 1.20 -11.23 -7.86
N PHE A 69 2.47 -11.61 -7.63
CA PHE A 69 3.33 -11.03 -6.59
C PHE A 69 3.54 -9.52 -6.78
N LEU A 70 3.93 -9.09 -7.99
CA LEU A 70 4.13 -7.67 -8.30
C LEU A 70 2.84 -6.87 -8.26
N GLY A 71 1.69 -7.47 -8.59
CA GLY A 71 0.38 -6.84 -8.45
C GLY A 71 0.06 -6.55 -6.99
N LEU A 72 0.27 -7.53 -6.11
CA LEU A 72 0.02 -7.36 -4.68
C LEU A 72 0.99 -6.37 -4.02
N THR A 73 2.31 -6.52 -4.25
CA THR A 73 3.30 -5.59 -3.68
C THR A 73 3.18 -4.19 -4.29
N GLY A 74 2.81 -4.09 -5.57
CA GLY A 74 2.57 -2.84 -6.29
C GLY A 74 1.35 -2.06 -5.77
N TYR A 75 0.33 -2.75 -5.25
CA TYR A 75 -0.80 -2.13 -4.58
C TYR A 75 -0.34 -1.32 -3.35
N TYR A 76 0.65 -1.82 -2.62
CA TYR A 76 1.22 -1.19 -1.44
C TYR A 76 2.48 -0.33 -1.72
N ARG A 77 2.82 -0.09 -2.99
CA ARG A 77 4.04 0.64 -3.38
C ARG A 77 4.20 2.01 -2.70
N ARG A 78 3.09 2.67 -2.37
CA ARG A 78 3.10 3.98 -1.70
C ARG A 78 3.61 3.93 -0.26
N PHE A 79 3.70 2.74 0.34
CA PHE A 79 4.27 2.51 1.67
C PHE A 79 5.75 2.15 1.61
N ILE A 80 6.28 1.87 0.42
CA ILE A 80 7.63 1.34 0.24
C ILE A 80 8.51 2.38 -0.45
N ARG A 81 9.50 2.89 0.30
CA ARG A 81 10.50 3.77 -0.28
C ARG A 81 11.28 3.03 -1.38
N ASP A 82 11.49 3.69 -2.54
CA ASP A 82 12.24 3.15 -3.68
C ASP A 82 11.68 1.83 -4.24
N TYR A 83 10.36 1.66 -4.18
CA TYR A 83 9.70 0.45 -4.70
C TYR A 83 10.11 0.12 -6.13
N GLY A 84 10.14 1.12 -7.03
CA GLY A 84 10.50 0.92 -8.43
C GLY A 84 11.91 0.34 -8.58
N LYS A 85 12.90 0.87 -7.84
CA LYS A 85 14.27 0.37 -7.82
C LYS A 85 14.34 -1.06 -7.30
N LYS A 86 13.65 -1.35 -6.19
CA LYS A 86 13.60 -2.70 -5.59
C LYS A 86 12.92 -3.72 -6.51
N ALA A 87 11.86 -3.32 -7.21
CA ALA A 87 11.08 -4.19 -8.08
C ALA A 87 11.71 -4.38 -9.48
N LYS A 88 12.67 -3.55 -9.89
CA LYS A 88 13.25 -3.54 -11.24
C LYS A 88 13.71 -4.91 -11.73
N PRO A 89 14.55 -5.67 -10.98
CA PRO A 89 15.00 -6.98 -11.44
C PRO A 89 13.83 -7.95 -11.72
N LEU A 90 12.73 -7.83 -10.97
CA LEU A 90 11.53 -8.65 -11.16
C LEU A 90 10.69 -8.17 -12.36
N THR A 91 10.54 -6.85 -12.52
CA THR A 91 9.79 -6.29 -13.65
C THR A 91 10.49 -6.55 -14.98
N ASP A 92 11.82 -6.62 -15.00
CA ASP A 92 12.58 -6.96 -16.20
C ASP A 92 12.30 -8.41 -16.67
N LEU A 93 11.97 -9.34 -15.76
CA LEU A 93 11.56 -10.70 -16.11
C LEU A 93 10.19 -10.77 -16.80
N LEU A 94 9.38 -9.70 -16.73
CA LEU A 94 8.10 -9.62 -17.46
C LEU A 94 8.28 -9.24 -18.93
N LYS A 95 9.46 -8.77 -19.34
CA LYS A 95 9.77 -8.48 -20.73
C LYS A 95 9.84 -9.77 -21.54
N LYS A 96 9.55 -9.68 -22.82
CA LYS A 96 9.51 -10.86 -23.72
C LYS A 96 10.83 -11.64 -23.70
N GLY A 97 10.73 -12.95 -23.53
CA GLY A 97 11.86 -13.89 -23.52
C GLY A 97 11.52 -15.14 -22.72
N ASN A 98 12.45 -16.08 -22.67
CA ASN A 98 12.31 -17.25 -21.79
C ASN A 98 12.38 -16.77 -20.34
N PHE A 99 11.37 -17.14 -19.55
CA PHE A 99 11.33 -16.83 -18.12
C PHE A 99 12.49 -17.57 -17.43
N SER A 100 13.50 -16.83 -17.04
CA SER A 100 14.65 -17.31 -16.29
C SER A 100 14.74 -16.52 -14.98
N TRP A 101 15.04 -17.19 -13.87
CA TRP A 101 15.08 -16.59 -12.54
C TRP A 101 16.54 -16.42 -12.08
N PRO A 102 17.20 -15.27 -12.35
CA PRO A 102 18.58 -15.01 -11.93
C PRO A 102 18.67 -14.69 -10.44
N GLU A 103 19.86 -14.74 -9.88
CA GLU A 103 20.12 -14.41 -8.46
C GLU A 103 19.64 -12.98 -8.10
N ALA A 104 19.82 -12.01 -9.00
CA ALA A 104 19.34 -10.65 -8.82
C ALA A 104 17.81 -10.59 -8.61
N ALA A 105 17.05 -11.49 -9.24
CA ALA A 105 15.60 -11.57 -9.02
C ALA A 105 15.28 -12.18 -7.65
N THR A 106 16.05 -13.17 -7.20
CA THR A 106 15.91 -13.73 -5.85
C THR A 106 16.15 -12.64 -4.80
N THR A 107 17.24 -11.90 -4.92
CA THR A 107 17.58 -10.80 -4.02
C THR A 107 16.48 -9.73 -4.02
N ALA A 108 15.97 -9.33 -5.18
CA ALA A 108 14.90 -8.34 -5.29
C ALA A 108 13.57 -8.85 -4.70
N PHE A 109 13.26 -10.14 -4.88
CA PHE A 109 12.07 -10.78 -4.33
C PHE A 109 12.09 -10.76 -2.79
N GLU A 110 13.18 -11.19 -2.17
CA GLU A 110 13.33 -11.18 -0.72
C GLU A 110 13.42 -9.75 -0.17
N THR A 111 14.06 -8.83 -0.90
CA THR A 111 14.11 -7.40 -0.52
C THR A 111 12.71 -6.79 -0.48
N LEU A 112 11.85 -7.09 -1.46
CA LEU A 112 10.47 -6.59 -1.45
C LEU A 112 9.64 -7.23 -0.32
N LYS A 113 9.79 -8.52 -0.06
CA LYS A 113 9.13 -9.19 1.08
C LYS A 113 9.53 -8.51 2.39
N LEU A 114 10.83 -8.29 2.61
CA LEU A 114 11.32 -7.63 3.81
C LEU A 114 10.83 -6.17 3.89
N ALA A 115 10.81 -5.43 2.78
CA ALA A 115 10.33 -4.06 2.76
C ALA A 115 8.86 -3.93 3.18
N MET A 116 8.05 -4.98 3.00
CA MET A 116 6.65 -5.00 3.45
C MET A 116 6.52 -5.12 4.98
N THR A 117 7.52 -5.67 5.67
CA THR A 117 7.51 -5.78 7.14
C THR A 117 7.91 -4.49 7.85
N THR A 118 8.56 -3.58 7.13
CA THR A 118 9.10 -2.33 7.66
C THR A 118 8.38 -1.10 7.12
N THR A 119 7.16 -1.29 6.59
CA THR A 119 6.36 -0.18 6.08
C THR A 119 5.96 0.76 7.23
N PRO A 120 6.11 2.09 7.05
CA PRO A 120 5.65 3.06 8.03
C PRO A 120 4.12 3.15 8.03
N VAL A 121 3.57 3.70 9.12
CA VAL A 121 2.24 4.28 9.10
C VAL A 121 2.31 5.57 8.29
N LEU A 122 1.48 5.69 7.26
CA LEU A 122 1.39 6.89 6.45
C LEU A 122 0.40 7.86 7.07
N ALA A 123 0.77 9.13 7.20
CA ALA A 123 -0.11 10.15 7.71
C ALA A 123 -1.32 10.37 6.79
N LEU A 124 -2.47 10.71 7.39
CA LEU A 124 -3.60 11.24 6.64
C LEU A 124 -3.30 12.70 6.24
N PRO A 125 -3.59 13.09 4.98
CA PRO A 125 -3.34 14.46 4.55
C PRO A 125 -4.30 15.45 5.22
N ASP A 126 -3.75 16.53 5.77
CA ASP A 126 -4.50 17.72 6.17
C ASP A 126 -4.40 18.78 5.06
N PHE A 127 -5.48 19.01 4.34
CA PHE A 127 -5.50 19.96 3.21
C PHE A 127 -5.38 21.43 3.63
N ASN A 128 -5.44 21.74 4.93
CA ASN A 128 -5.20 23.07 5.47
C ASN A 128 -3.72 23.32 5.79
N GLN A 129 -2.88 22.30 5.69
CA GLN A 129 -1.44 22.37 5.95
C GLN A 129 -0.63 22.27 4.68
N PRO A 130 0.56 22.89 4.60
CA PRO A 130 1.40 22.79 3.42
C PRO A 130 1.92 21.38 3.24
N PHE A 131 1.97 20.93 1.97
CA PHE A 131 2.61 19.69 1.55
C PHE A 131 4.09 19.94 1.25
N ILE A 132 4.95 19.02 1.65
CA ILE A 132 6.37 19.02 1.31
C ILE A 132 6.62 17.83 0.38
N ILE A 133 7.25 18.09 -0.77
CA ILE A 133 7.69 17.07 -1.71
C ILE A 133 9.22 17.09 -1.72
N GLU A 134 9.83 16.00 -1.29
CA GLU A 134 11.26 15.76 -1.41
C GLU A 134 11.51 14.82 -2.57
N CYS A 135 12.27 15.28 -3.57
CA CYS A 135 12.60 14.50 -4.76
C CYS A 135 14.08 14.19 -4.81
N ASP A 136 14.41 12.94 -5.14
CA ASP A 136 15.76 12.50 -5.47
C ASP A 136 15.73 11.86 -6.86
N ALA A 137 16.66 12.26 -7.72
CA ALA A 137 16.75 11.78 -9.08
C ALA A 137 18.20 11.41 -9.44
N SER A 138 18.35 10.29 -10.13
CA SER A 138 19.58 9.87 -10.79
C SER A 138 19.32 9.70 -12.28
N GLY A 139 20.36 9.41 -13.06
CA GLY A 139 20.20 9.20 -14.51
C GLY A 139 19.21 8.10 -14.92
N THR A 140 18.77 7.23 -14.00
CA THR A 140 17.91 6.07 -14.28
C THR A 140 16.69 5.96 -13.37
N TRP A 141 16.59 6.77 -12.32
CA TRP A 141 15.55 6.67 -11.30
C TRP A 141 15.09 8.01 -10.79
N ILE A 142 13.80 8.09 -10.49
CA ILE A 142 13.21 9.20 -9.74
C ILE A 142 12.53 8.61 -8.51
N GLY A 143 12.88 9.13 -7.34
CA GLY A 143 12.20 8.89 -6.08
C GLY A 143 11.59 10.18 -5.55
N ALA A 144 10.45 10.10 -4.89
CA ALA A 144 9.87 11.23 -4.19
C ALA A 144 9.14 10.77 -2.93
N VAL A 145 9.10 11.65 -1.95
CA VAL A 145 8.32 11.50 -0.72
C VAL A 145 7.41 12.71 -0.60
N LEU A 146 6.13 12.45 -0.47
CA LEU A 146 5.14 13.46 -0.07
C LEU A 146 4.99 13.37 1.45
N SER A 147 5.15 14.48 2.15
CA SER A 147 5.08 14.54 3.61
C SER A 147 4.38 15.80 4.11
N GLN A 148 3.90 15.74 5.35
CA GLN A 148 3.45 16.86 6.17
C GLN A 148 4.00 16.68 7.58
N ASN A 149 4.46 17.76 8.21
CA ASN A 149 4.98 17.75 9.59
C ASN A 149 6.03 16.64 9.83
N LYS A 150 6.90 16.38 8.84
CA LYS A 150 7.91 15.30 8.83
C LYS A 150 7.34 13.86 8.84
N HIS A 151 6.03 13.68 8.65
CA HIS A 151 5.41 12.36 8.52
C HIS A 151 5.12 12.08 7.04
N PRO A 152 5.50 10.92 6.52
CA PRO A 152 5.24 10.55 5.12
C PRO A 152 3.74 10.30 4.91
N ILE A 153 3.23 10.81 3.79
CA ILE A 153 1.88 10.54 3.27
C ILE A 153 1.96 9.49 2.17
N ALA A 154 3.00 9.57 1.33
CA ALA A 154 3.22 8.59 0.27
C ALA A 154 4.66 8.60 -0.22
N PHE A 155 5.13 7.43 -0.64
CA PHE A 155 6.36 7.27 -1.43
C PHE A 155 6.03 7.07 -2.90
N PHE A 156 6.84 7.64 -3.76
CA PHE A 156 6.81 7.46 -5.20
C PHE A 156 8.19 7.06 -5.72
N SER A 157 8.23 6.17 -6.71
CA SER A 157 9.47 5.85 -7.43
C SER A 157 9.16 5.33 -8.83
N LYS A 158 9.97 5.72 -9.81
CA LYS A 158 9.86 5.31 -11.21
C LYS A 158 11.25 5.16 -11.84
#